data_b027aba679896d14c3c0fdb3ea940349
#
_entry.id   b027aba679896d14c3c0fdb3ea940349
#
_cell.length_a   1.000
_cell.length_b   1.000
_cell.length_c   1.000
_cell.angle_alpha   90.00
_cell.angle_beta   90.00
_cell.angle_gamma   90.00
#
_symmetry.space_group_name_H-M   'P 1'
#
loop_
_entity.id
_entity.type
_entity.pdbx_description
1 polymer ?
#
loop_
_entity_poly.entity_id
_entity_poly.type
_entity_poly.pdbx_seq_one_letter_code
_entity_poly.pdbx_strand_id
1 'polypeptide(L)'
;TKDVDVEKVRALAPDLVLANQEENARPAIESLIAAGVPVHVSFPRTVPEALAYLGSLATLLGVEEPAIARRAFARHAVIERTPRRVFVPIWRDPWMTFDENAFASDLLALVGAQNVFADRPRRYPLAADLGKRAAMTGARVAGRDTRYPRIQLQEVVERAPDLVLLPDEPYAFGPADRDVLAELLPEAEVRLTDGKDLFWYGARLATSIDALAEAVDRRSRPA
;
A
#
# COMPACT_ATOMS: atom_id res chain seq x y z
N THR A 1 13.02 8.45 6.06
CA THR A 1 12.04 9.32 5.38
C THR A 1 11.08 9.98 6.36
N LYS A 2 10.64 9.31 7.44
CA LYS A 2 9.73 9.91 8.45
C LYS A 2 10.40 11.01 9.26
N ASP A 3 11.69 10.85 9.58
CA ASP A 3 12.49 11.84 10.30
C ASP A 3 13.30 12.67 9.30
N VAL A 4 12.65 13.69 8.74
CA VAL A 4 13.27 14.60 7.76
C VAL A 4 14.12 15.64 8.51
N ASP A 5 15.41 15.70 8.20
CA ASP A 5 16.31 16.74 8.65
C ASP A 5 16.10 18.01 7.81
N VAL A 6 15.25 18.90 8.32
CA VAL A 6 14.83 20.13 7.63
C VAL A 6 16.03 21.03 7.29
N GLU A 7 17.03 21.12 8.18
CA GLU A 7 18.20 21.99 7.97
C GLU A 7 19.11 21.44 6.86
N LYS A 8 19.27 20.11 6.79
CA LYS A 8 19.99 19.49 5.66
C LYS A 8 19.28 19.71 4.34
N VAL A 9 17.94 19.57 4.30
CA VAL A 9 17.17 19.84 3.08
C VAL A 9 17.33 21.28 2.65
N ARG A 10 17.23 22.25 3.57
CA ARG A 10 17.43 23.66 3.29
C ARG A 10 18.84 23.98 2.78
N ALA A 11 19.85 23.35 3.36
CA ALA A 11 21.25 23.54 2.94
C ALA A 11 21.54 23.08 1.51
N LEU A 12 20.72 22.17 0.95
CA LEU A 12 20.78 21.76 -0.44
C LEU A 12 20.20 22.82 -1.39
N ALA A 13 19.50 23.84 -0.88
CA ALA A 13 18.82 24.87 -1.65
C ALA A 13 17.99 24.30 -2.84
N PRO A 14 17.07 23.35 -2.60
CA PRO A 14 16.35 22.73 -3.68
C PRO A 14 15.34 23.69 -4.31
N ASP A 15 15.19 23.62 -5.64
CA ASP A 15 14.14 24.33 -6.38
C ASP A 15 12.75 23.76 -6.07
N LEU A 16 12.69 22.45 -5.72
CA LEU A 16 11.46 21.74 -5.40
C LEU A 16 11.76 20.53 -4.51
N VAL A 17 10.92 20.32 -3.49
CA VAL A 17 10.89 19.10 -2.68
C VAL A 17 9.66 18.28 -3.05
N LEU A 18 9.87 17.03 -3.47
CA LEU A 18 8.78 16.05 -3.64
C LEU A 18 8.61 15.29 -2.33
N ALA A 19 7.43 15.35 -1.76
CA ALA A 19 7.08 14.71 -0.50
C ALA A 19 5.86 13.80 -0.66
N ASN A 20 5.75 12.84 0.24
CA ASN A 20 4.64 11.88 0.29
C ASN A 20 3.99 11.96 1.68
N GLN A 21 2.67 12.08 1.73
CA GLN A 21 1.93 12.21 2.98
C GLN A 21 2.05 10.97 3.88
N GLU A 22 2.28 9.79 3.34
CA GLU A 22 2.43 8.56 4.13
C GLU A 22 3.80 8.42 4.77
N GLU A 23 4.83 8.93 4.09
CA GLU A 23 6.23 8.73 4.47
C GLU A 23 6.85 9.93 5.19
N ASN A 24 6.31 11.12 4.97
CA ASN A 24 6.90 12.33 5.53
C ASN A 24 6.05 12.92 6.64
N ALA A 25 6.67 13.18 7.79
CA ALA A 25 5.99 13.77 8.92
C ALA A 25 5.50 15.20 8.61
N ARG A 26 4.21 15.45 8.82
CA ARG A 26 3.57 16.73 8.53
C ARG A 26 4.32 17.94 9.13
N PRO A 27 4.82 17.94 10.38
CA PRO A 27 5.56 19.07 10.94
C PRO A 27 6.84 19.41 10.17
N ALA A 28 7.55 18.42 9.64
CA ALA A 28 8.75 18.64 8.84
C ALA A 28 8.41 19.31 7.49
N ILE A 29 7.33 18.88 6.85
CA ILE A 29 6.84 19.48 5.60
C ILE A 29 6.38 20.92 5.83
N GLU A 30 5.61 21.18 6.88
CA GLU A 30 5.17 22.54 7.26
C GLU A 30 6.37 23.46 7.56
N SER A 31 7.43 22.94 8.19
CA SER A 31 8.68 23.68 8.45
C SER A 31 9.42 24.05 7.17
N LEU A 32 9.48 23.15 6.18
CA LEU A 32 10.08 23.44 4.86
C LEU A 32 9.28 24.53 4.13
N ILE A 33 7.96 24.43 4.11
CA ILE A 33 7.08 25.44 3.49
C ILE A 33 7.25 26.81 4.17
N ALA A 34 7.26 26.84 5.51
CA ALA A 34 7.46 28.06 6.28
C ALA A 34 8.85 28.69 6.03
N ALA A 35 9.86 27.88 5.71
CA ALA A 35 11.18 28.34 5.32
C ALA A 35 11.27 28.79 3.83
N GLY A 36 10.15 28.82 3.09
CA GLY A 36 10.10 29.26 1.70
C GLY A 36 10.54 28.22 0.68
N VAL A 37 10.73 26.96 1.07
CA VAL A 37 11.05 25.87 0.15
C VAL A 37 9.79 25.42 -0.58
N PRO A 38 9.78 25.40 -1.93
CA PRO A 38 8.64 24.84 -2.67
C PRO A 38 8.51 23.34 -2.37
N VAL A 39 7.30 22.89 -1.96
CA VAL A 39 7.03 21.49 -1.65
C VAL A 39 5.80 21.01 -2.41
N HIS A 40 5.94 19.92 -3.14
CA HIS A 40 4.82 19.20 -3.77
C HIS A 40 4.55 17.91 -2.98
N VAL A 41 3.36 17.84 -2.36
CA VAL A 41 2.97 16.68 -1.53
C VAL A 41 2.04 15.76 -2.31
N SER A 42 2.41 14.50 -2.45
CA SER A 42 1.59 13.46 -3.09
C SER A 42 0.85 12.61 -2.06
N PHE A 43 -0.35 12.15 -2.44
CA PHE A 43 -1.13 11.19 -1.65
C PHE A 43 -2.16 10.44 -2.52
N PRO A 44 -1.76 9.74 -3.57
CA PRO A 44 -2.69 8.94 -4.34
C PRO A 44 -3.16 7.72 -3.54
N ARG A 45 -4.47 7.46 -3.58
CA ARG A 45 -5.12 6.32 -2.93
C ARG A 45 -5.65 5.30 -3.94
N THR A 46 -5.68 5.69 -5.21
CA THR A 46 -6.14 4.85 -6.31
C THR A 46 -5.14 4.88 -7.47
N VAL A 47 -5.19 3.89 -8.34
CA VAL A 47 -4.35 3.86 -9.55
C VAL A 47 -4.64 5.05 -10.48
N PRO A 48 -5.90 5.46 -10.72
CA PRO A 48 -6.19 6.69 -11.47
C PRO A 48 -5.58 7.94 -10.84
N GLU A 49 -5.64 8.10 -9.51
CA GLU A 49 -4.99 9.23 -8.82
C GLU A 49 -3.46 9.20 -8.98
N ALA A 50 -2.84 8.02 -8.92
CA ALA A 50 -1.41 7.86 -9.14
C ALA A 50 -0.99 8.21 -10.57
N LEU A 51 -1.79 7.85 -11.56
CA LEU A 51 -1.55 8.22 -12.96
C LEU A 51 -1.74 9.73 -13.18
N ALA A 52 -2.75 10.35 -12.54
CA ALA A 52 -2.93 11.80 -12.58
C ALA A 52 -1.74 12.54 -11.92
N TYR A 53 -1.25 12.00 -10.81
CA TYR A 53 -0.05 12.52 -10.14
C TYR A 53 1.19 12.46 -11.04
N LEU A 54 1.42 11.36 -11.76
CA LEU A 54 2.53 11.24 -12.71
C LEU A 54 2.44 12.28 -13.83
N GLY A 55 1.23 12.53 -14.36
CA GLY A 55 1.01 13.58 -15.36
C GLY A 55 1.27 14.99 -14.81
N SER A 56 0.86 15.25 -13.56
CA SER A 56 1.14 16.52 -12.88
C SER A 56 2.64 16.73 -12.66
N LEU A 57 3.37 15.69 -12.26
CA LEU A 57 4.83 15.73 -12.12
C LEU A 57 5.52 16.00 -13.47
N ALA A 58 5.10 15.32 -14.52
CA ALA A 58 5.67 15.52 -15.87
C ALA A 58 5.49 16.98 -16.31
N THR A 59 4.31 17.55 -16.10
CA THR A 59 4.03 18.96 -16.37
C THR A 59 4.91 19.89 -15.53
N LEU A 60 5.01 19.63 -14.23
CA LEU A 60 5.80 20.43 -13.29
C LEU A 60 7.30 20.44 -13.64
N LEU A 61 7.82 19.30 -14.11
CA LEU A 61 9.22 19.13 -14.47
C LEU A 61 9.52 19.46 -15.93
N GLY A 62 8.51 19.81 -16.73
CA GLY A 62 8.68 20.11 -18.16
C GLY A 62 9.13 18.90 -18.99
N VAL A 63 8.74 17.67 -18.60
CA VAL A 63 9.08 16.44 -19.30
C VAL A 63 7.84 15.76 -19.85
N GLU A 64 8.03 14.85 -20.82
CA GLU A 64 6.92 14.05 -21.36
C GLU A 64 6.48 12.99 -20.33
N GLU A 65 5.16 12.84 -20.18
CA GLU A 65 4.58 11.82 -19.30
C GLU A 65 4.85 10.42 -19.85
N PRO A 66 5.36 9.47 -19.03
CA PRO A 66 5.57 8.10 -19.49
C PRO A 66 4.23 7.37 -19.71
N ALA A 67 3.83 7.23 -20.98
CA ALA A 67 2.55 6.61 -21.36
C ALA A 67 2.43 5.10 -21.01
N ILE A 68 3.54 4.44 -20.61
CA ILE A 68 3.55 2.99 -20.38
C ILE A 68 2.67 2.58 -19.20
N ALA A 69 2.63 3.36 -18.11
CA ALA A 69 1.78 3.08 -16.97
C ALA A 69 0.30 3.22 -17.31
N ARG A 70 -0.08 4.24 -18.11
CA ARG A 70 -1.45 4.39 -18.60
C ARG A 70 -1.89 3.25 -19.50
N ARG A 71 -0.99 2.75 -20.36
CA ARG A 71 -1.27 1.58 -21.21
C ARG A 71 -1.46 0.30 -20.38
N ALA A 72 -0.64 0.09 -19.35
CA ALA A 72 -0.82 -1.04 -18.44
C ALA A 72 -2.17 -0.96 -17.73
N PHE A 73 -2.51 0.18 -17.15
CA PHE A 73 -3.82 0.41 -16.52
C PHE A 73 -4.97 0.12 -17.49
N ALA A 74 -4.96 0.71 -18.70
CA ALA A 74 -6.03 0.54 -19.67
C ALA A 74 -6.23 -0.92 -20.10
N ARG A 75 -5.13 -1.72 -20.21
CA ARG A 75 -5.25 -3.16 -20.49
C ARG A 75 -5.97 -3.91 -19.39
N HIS A 76 -5.62 -3.64 -18.13
CA HIS A 76 -6.15 -4.39 -16.99
C HIS A 76 -7.54 -3.94 -16.56
N ALA A 77 -7.89 -2.66 -16.76
CA ALA A 77 -9.20 -2.10 -16.43
C ALA A 77 -10.38 -2.72 -17.20
N VAL A 78 -10.12 -3.33 -18.35
CA VAL A 78 -11.16 -3.95 -19.22
C VAL A 78 -11.20 -5.48 -19.11
N ILE A 79 -10.30 -6.10 -18.35
CA ILE A 79 -10.27 -7.56 -18.20
C ILE A 79 -11.23 -7.97 -17.07
N GLU A 80 -12.28 -8.69 -17.43
CA GLU A 80 -13.13 -9.34 -16.42
C GLU A 80 -12.40 -10.53 -15.79
N ARG A 81 -12.34 -10.55 -14.46
CA ARG A 81 -11.73 -11.61 -13.67
C ARG A 81 -12.66 -12.06 -12.57
N THR A 82 -12.63 -13.36 -12.24
CA THR A 82 -13.17 -13.83 -10.96
C THR A 82 -12.19 -13.39 -9.86
N PRO A 83 -12.60 -12.54 -8.91
CA PRO A 83 -11.69 -12.04 -7.91
C PRO A 83 -11.09 -13.18 -7.07
N ARG A 84 -9.76 -13.19 -6.94
CA ARG A 84 -9.04 -14.05 -6.01
C ARG A 84 -8.97 -13.38 -4.65
N ARG A 85 -9.31 -14.08 -3.58
CA ARG A 85 -9.30 -13.57 -2.21
C ARG A 85 -7.86 -13.49 -1.71
N VAL A 86 -7.37 -12.28 -1.43
CA VAL A 86 -5.95 -12.05 -1.13
C VAL A 86 -5.77 -11.41 0.24
N PHE A 87 -4.83 -11.96 1.02
CA PHE A 87 -4.28 -11.34 2.22
C PHE A 87 -2.88 -10.81 1.95
N VAL A 88 -2.61 -9.58 2.38
CA VAL A 88 -1.28 -8.96 2.30
C VAL A 88 -0.93 -8.37 3.66
N PRO A 89 -0.05 -9.00 4.45
CA PRO A 89 0.49 -8.37 5.64
C PRO A 89 1.51 -7.28 5.26
N ILE A 90 1.59 -6.22 6.07
CA ILE A 90 2.56 -5.13 5.89
C ILE A 90 3.51 -4.99 7.09
N TRP A 91 3.23 -5.66 8.19
CA TRP A 91 4.04 -5.66 9.39
C TRP A 91 3.77 -6.90 10.23
N ARG A 92 4.76 -7.28 11.04
CA ARG A 92 4.68 -8.36 12.02
C ARG A 92 5.00 -7.81 13.42
N ASP A 93 4.33 -8.35 14.44
CA ASP A 93 4.49 -8.04 15.86
C ASP A 93 4.18 -6.56 16.23
N PRO A 94 2.88 -6.15 16.20
CA PRO A 94 1.70 -6.96 15.85
C PRO A 94 1.50 -7.06 14.34
N TRP A 95 0.80 -8.10 13.88
CA TRP A 95 0.41 -8.22 12.48
C TRP A 95 -0.42 -7.01 12.04
N MET A 96 -0.11 -6.49 10.88
CA MET A 96 -0.83 -5.38 10.26
C MET A 96 -1.12 -5.69 8.80
N THR A 97 -2.20 -5.10 8.31
CA THR A 97 -2.60 -5.10 6.91
C THR A 97 -3.19 -3.74 6.55
N PHE A 98 -3.93 -3.64 5.48
CA PHE A 98 -4.59 -2.41 5.04
C PHE A 98 -6.05 -2.67 4.63
N ASP A 99 -6.88 -1.63 4.73
CA ASP A 99 -8.27 -1.63 4.31
C ASP A 99 -8.47 -1.19 2.84
N GLU A 100 -9.72 -1.03 2.41
CA GLU A 100 -10.09 -0.62 1.05
C GLU A 100 -9.58 0.77 0.64
N ASN A 101 -9.26 1.64 1.60
CA ASN A 101 -8.85 3.02 1.35
C ASN A 101 -7.34 3.18 1.11
N ALA A 102 -6.57 2.10 1.14
CA ALA A 102 -5.15 2.10 0.81
C ALA A 102 -4.94 1.91 -0.71
N PHE A 103 -3.93 2.58 -1.26
CA PHE A 103 -3.54 2.46 -2.67
C PHE A 103 -3.39 1.00 -3.13
N ALA A 104 -2.76 0.16 -2.29
CA ALA A 104 -2.56 -1.26 -2.61
C ALA A 104 -3.88 -2.03 -2.80
N SER A 105 -4.95 -1.66 -2.09
CA SER A 105 -6.28 -2.29 -2.29
C SER A 105 -6.86 -1.99 -3.67
N ASP A 106 -6.75 -0.74 -4.13
CA ASP A 106 -7.22 -0.36 -5.47
C ASP A 106 -6.40 -1.04 -6.58
N LEU A 107 -5.07 -1.10 -6.38
CA LEU A 107 -4.18 -1.78 -7.31
C LEU A 107 -4.45 -3.30 -7.37
N LEU A 108 -4.69 -3.96 -6.23
CA LEU A 108 -5.09 -5.36 -6.17
C LEU A 108 -6.42 -5.59 -6.89
N ALA A 109 -7.42 -4.72 -6.68
CA ALA A 109 -8.71 -4.81 -7.37
C ALA A 109 -8.55 -4.71 -8.90
N LEU A 110 -7.70 -3.81 -9.39
CA LEU A 110 -7.39 -3.67 -10.82
C LEU A 110 -6.89 -4.98 -11.44
N VAL A 111 -6.09 -5.75 -10.70
CA VAL A 111 -5.51 -7.01 -11.20
C VAL A 111 -6.35 -8.26 -10.85
N GLY A 112 -7.59 -8.08 -10.37
CA GLY A 112 -8.51 -9.17 -10.07
C GLY A 112 -8.28 -9.83 -8.71
N ALA A 113 -7.68 -9.12 -7.75
CA ALA A 113 -7.55 -9.57 -6.37
C ALA A 113 -8.53 -8.83 -5.46
N GLN A 114 -9.19 -9.56 -4.56
CA GLN A 114 -10.03 -9.01 -3.51
C GLN A 114 -9.27 -9.01 -2.19
N ASN A 115 -8.94 -7.84 -1.66
CA ASN A 115 -8.38 -7.73 -0.33
C ASN A 115 -9.38 -8.25 0.71
N VAL A 116 -9.03 -9.33 1.42
CA VAL A 116 -9.93 -9.92 2.42
C VAL A 116 -10.12 -9.05 3.66
N PHE A 117 -9.33 -7.97 3.82
CA PHE A 117 -9.43 -6.98 4.89
C PHE A 117 -9.96 -5.61 4.41
N ALA A 118 -10.53 -5.52 3.22
CA ALA A 118 -11.08 -4.27 2.67
C ALA A 118 -12.08 -3.59 3.62
N ASP A 119 -12.91 -4.35 4.30
CA ASP A 119 -13.94 -3.91 5.27
C ASP A 119 -13.43 -3.71 6.70
N ARG A 120 -12.11 -3.82 6.94
CA ARG A 120 -11.54 -3.85 8.28
C ARG A 120 -10.70 -2.60 8.58
N PRO A 121 -11.32 -1.45 8.91
CA PRO A 121 -10.58 -0.26 9.29
C PRO A 121 -9.87 -0.45 10.64
N ARG A 122 -8.78 0.25 10.82
CA ARG A 122 -8.08 0.36 12.09
C ARG A 122 -8.98 0.94 13.17
N ARG A 123 -8.98 0.32 14.34
CA ARG A 123 -9.70 0.77 15.54
C ARG A 123 -8.74 1.37 16.55
N TYR A 124 -9.20 2.37 17.29
CA TYR A 124 -8.42 3.02 18.33
C TYR A 124 -9.01 2.79 19.71
N PRO A 125 -8.19 2.68 20.76
CA PRO A 125 -6.72 2.57 20.75
C PRO A 125 -6.25 1.18 20.24
N LEU A 126 -4.93 0.93 20.24
CA LEU A 126 -4.35 -0.36 19.81
C LEU A 126 -5.06 -1.59 20.43
N ALA A 127 -5.39 -1.53 21.72
CA ALA A 127 -6.08 -2.63 22.40
C ALA A 127 -7.49 -2.91 21.81
N ALA A 128 -8.15 -1.89 21.23
CA ALA A 128 -9.43 -2.08 20.53
C ALA A 128 -9.22 -2.69 19.13
N ASP A 129 -8.14 -2.29 18.46
CA ASP A 129 -7.77 -2.86 17.18
C ASP A 129 -7.49 -4.38 17.29
N LEU A 130 -6.85 -4.79 18.38
CA LEU A 130 -6.59 -6.19 18.72
C LEU A 130 -7.79 -6.90 19.44
N GLY A 131 -8.98 -6.31 19.43
CA GLY A 131 -10.17 -6.93 20.02
C GLY A 131 -10.21 -7.02 21.55
N LYS A 132 -9.27 -6.37 22.27
CA LYS A 132 -9.12 -6.46 23.74
C LYS A 132 -9.96 -5.45 24.53
N ARG A 133 -10.60 -4.49 23.85
CA ARG A 133 -11.51 -3.49 24.44
C ARG A 133 -12.39 -2.84 23.39
N ALA A 134 -13.40 -2.08 23.82
CA ALA A 134 -14.25 -1.30 22.92
C ALA A 134 -13.45 -0.21 22.16
N ALA A 135 -13.81 0.00 20.90
CA ALA A 135 -13.23 1.05 20.07
C ALA A 135 -13.72 2.44 20.49
N MET A 136 -12.86 3.44 20.34
CA MET A 136 -13.25 4.84 20.41
C MET A 136 -14.07 5.20 19.17
N THR A 137 -15.02 6.13 19.34
CA THR A 137 -15.90 6.61 18.27
C THR A 137 -15.99 8.13 18.26
N GLY A 138 -16.60 8.69 17.21
CA GLY A 138 -16.86 10.13 17.09
C GLY A 138 -15.59 10.99 17.06
N ALA A 139 -15.64 12.14 17.71
CA ALA A 139 -14.55 13.13 17.70
C ALA A 139 -13.19 12.58 18.18
N ARG A 140 -13.17 11.51 18.96
CA ARG A 140 -11.92 10.89 19.47
C ARG A 140 -11.10 10.20 18.38
N VAL A 141 -11.69 9.87 17.25
CA VAL A 141 -11.04 9.21 16.11
C VAL A 141 -11.07 10.06 14.85
N ALA A 142 -11.75 11.19 14.87
CA ALA A 142 -11.81 12.10 13.73
C ALA A 142 -10.40 12.52 13.27
N GLY A 143 -10.15 12.42 11.95
CA GLY A 143 -8.87 12.77 11.35
C GLY A 143 -7.72 11.78 11.59
N ARG A 144 -7.96 10.65 12.28
CA ARG A 144 -6.95 9.59 12.42
C ARG A 144 -6.94 8.69 11.20
N ASP A 145 -5.75 8.21 10.84
CA ASP A 145 -5.59 7.23 9.76
C ASP A 145 -6.12 5.85 10.20
N THR A 146 -7.13 5.37 9.51
CA THR A 146 -7.77 4.08 9.78
C THR A 146 -7.43 3.00 8.77
N ARG A 147 -6.60 3.29 7.77
CA ARG A 147 -6.30 2.38 6.65
C ARG A 147 -5.46 1.17 7.04
N TYR A 148 -4.70 1.24 8.14
CA TYR A 148 -3.70 0.23 8.51
C TYR A 148 -4.06 -0.44 9.85
N PRO A 149 -5.01 -1.41 9.87
CA PRO A 149 -5.40 -2.14 11.06
C PRO A 149 -4.30 -3.07 11.56
N ARG A 150 -4.26 -3.25 12.89
CA ARG A 150 -3.58 -4.37 13.55
C ARG A 150 -4.57 -5.50 13.66
N ILE A 151 -4.14 -6.69 13.32
CA ILE A 151 -5.00 -7.86 13.25
C ILE A 151 -4.40 -9.02 14.05
N GLN A 152 -5.23 -10.00 14.32
CA GLN A 152 -4.80 -11.30 14.83
C GLN A 152 -4.81 -12.31 13.68
N LEU A 153 -3.89 -13.27 13.69
CA LEU A 153 -3.86 -14.32 12.65
C LEU A 153 -5.15 -15.14 12.60
N GLN A 154 -5.87 -15.22 13.72
CA GLN A 154 -7.19 -15.84 13.76
C GLN A 154 -8.19 -15.13 12.81
N GLU A 155 -8.14 -13.78 12.71
CA GLU A 155 -8.95 -13.04 11.73
C GLU A 155 -8.62 -13.43 10.28
N VAL A 156 -7.35 -13.77 10.00
CA VAL A 156 -6.93 -14.22 8.66
C VAL A 156 -7.51 -15.60 8.35
N VAL A 157 -7.43 -16.53 9.30
CA VAL A 157 -8.02 -17.87 9.18
C VAL A 157 -9.53 -17.79 8.90
N GLU A 158 -10.25 -16.97 9.66
CA GLU A 158 -11.71 -16.79 9.52
C GLU A 158 -12.09 -16.16 8.16
N ARG A 159 -11.22 -15.30 7.62
CA ARG A 159 -11.42 -14.67 6.31
C ARG A 159 -11.03 -15.56 5.13
N ALA A 160 -10.39 -16.69 5.36
CA ALA A 160 -10.08 -17.73 4.40
C ALA A 160 -9.58 -17.16 3.04
N PRO A 161 -8.38 -16.55 2.97
CA PRO A 161 -7.82 -16.10 1.70
C PRO A 161 -7.43 -17.30 0.81
N ASP A 162 -7.49 -17.13 -0.51
CA ASP A 162 -6.96 -18.08 -1.49
C ASP A 162 -5.47 -17.89 -1.74
N LEU A 163 -4.98 -16.67 -1.47
CA LEU A 163 -3.61 -16.26 -1.72
C LEU A 163 -3.12 -15.33 -0.61
N VAL A 164 -1.90 -15.56 -0.17
CA VAL A 164 -1.16 -14.62 0.68
C VAL A 164 0.03 -14.10 -0.11
N LEU A 165 0.13 -12.78 -0.25
CA LEU A 165 1.30 -12.11 -0.83
C LEU A 165 2.13 -11.52 0.31
N LEU A 166 3.36 -11.98 0.45
CA LEU A 166 4.31 -11.56 1.48
C LEU A 166 5.33 -10.60 0.87
N PRO A 167 5.15 -9.27 1.02
CA PRO A 167 6.07 -8.29 0.47
C PRO A 167 7.36 -8.22 1.29
N ASP A 168 8.47 -7.83 0.65
CA ASP A 168 9.76 -7.59 1.30
C ASP A 168 9.87 -6.17 1.88
N GLU A 169 8.85 -5.33 1.72
CA GLU A 169 8.68 -4.02 2.36
C GLU A 169 7.18 -3.69 2.58
N PRO A 170 6.81 -2.84 3.55
CA PRO A 170 7.66 -2.12 4.52
C PRO A 170 8.28 -3.02 5.62
N TYR A 171 7.75 -4.23 5.83
CA TYR A 171 8.39 -5.27 6.63
C TYR A 171 8.99 -6.32 5.71
N ALA A 172 10.25 -6.71 5.97
CA ALA A 172 10.96 -7.67 5.15
C ALA A 172 10.51 -9.11 5.46
N PHE A 173 9.34 -9.51 4.91
CA PHE A 173 8.90 -10.90 5.01
C PHE A 173 9.82 -11.83 4.22
N GLY A 174 10.08 -13.02 4.80
CA GLY A 174 10.99 -13.98 4.22
C GLY A 174 10.43 -15.41 4.19
N PRO A 175 11.28 -16.39 3.80
CA PRO A 175 10.87 -17.80 3.72
C PRO A 175 10.30 -18.36 5.04
N ALA A 176 10.84 -17.95 6.19
CA ALA A 176 10.35 -18.40 7.49
C ALA A 176 8.91 -17.92 7.76
N ASP A 177 8.57 -16.68 7.37
CA ASP A 177 7.20 -16.17 7.50
C ASP A 177 6.24 -16.87 6.55
N ARG A 178 6.70 -17.18 5.33
CA ARG A 178 5.94 -17.98 4.36
C ARG A 178 5.58 -19.35 4.95
N ASP A 179 6.54 -20.04 5.52
CA ASP A 179 6.36 -21.39 6.06
C ASP A 179 5.36 -21.40 7.24
N VAL A 180 5.46 -20.39 8.12
CA VAL A 180 4.51 -20.20 9.23
C VAL A 180 3.08 -19.96 8.72
N LEU A 181 2.91 -19.12 7.70
CA LEU A 181 1.58 -18.83 7.16
C LEU A 181 1.04 -19.96 6.29
N ALA A 182 1.88 -20.71 5.61
CA ALA A 182 1.48 -21.90 4.85
C ALA A 182 0.98 -23.02 5.79
N GLU A 183 1.60 -23.20 6.96
CA GLU A 183 1.12 -24.15 7.97
C GLU A 183 -0.23 -23.69 8.56
N LEU A 184 -0.39 -22.38 8.81
CA LEU A 184 -1.62 -21.82 9.38
C LEU A 184 -2.80 -21.82 8.40
N LEU A 185 -2.52 -21.67 7.11
CA LEU A 185 -3.50 -21.49 6.03
C LEU A 185 -3.29 -22.55 4.93
N PRO A 186 -3.52 -23.84 5.22
CA PRO A 186 -3.17 -24.93 4.30
C PRO A 186 -3.91 -24.88 2.95
N GLU A 187 -5.06 -24.21 2.89
CA GLU A 187 -5.83 -24.04 1.65
C GLU A 187 -5.40 -22.80 0.83
N ALA A 188 -4.57 -21.93 1.42
CA ALA A 188 -4.09 -20.73 0.76
C ALA A 188 -2.72 -20.96 0.13
N GLU A 189 -2.51 -20.37 -1.03
CA GLU A 189 -1.17 -20.25 -1.58
C GLU A 189 -0.42 -19.10 -0.92
N VAL A 190 0.82 -19.32 -0.46
CA VAL A 190 1.65 -18.28 0.20
C VAL A 190 2.87 -17.99 -0.66
N ARG A 191 3.01 -16.73 -1.12
CA ARG A 191 4.08 -16.28 -2.02
C ARG A 191 4.84 -15.09 -1.46
N LEU A 192 6.15 -15.09 -1.64
CA LEU A 192 6.97 -13.88 -1.51
C LEU A 192 6.75 -13.01 -2.75
N THR A 193 6.71 -11.69 -2.56
CA THR A 193 6.53 -10.70 -3.64
C THR A 193 7.38 -9.47 -3.40
N ASP A 194 7.70 -8.74 -4.47
CA ASP A 194 8.35 -7.43 -4.36
C ASP A 194 7.34 -6.40 -3.83
N GLY A 195 7.60 -5.85 -2.65
CA GLY A 195 6.71 -4.87 -2.01
C GLY A 195 6.59 -3.58 -2.80
N LYS A 196 7.59 -3.22 -3.60
CA LYS A 196 7.51 -2.05 -4.48
C LYS A 196 6.40 -2.18 -5.51
N ASP A 197 6.08 -3.40 -5.94
CA ASP A 197 4.99 -3.64 -6.88
C ASP A 197 3.60 -3.36 -6.25
N LEU A 198 3.50 -3.43 -4.92
CA LEU A 198 2.28 -3.16 -4.17
C LEU A 198 2.15 -1.70 -3.69
N PHE A 199 3.26 -1.06 -3.33
CA PHE A 199 3.22 0.19 -2.55
C PHE A 199 3.80 1.41 -3.27
N TRP A 200 4.52 1.23 -4.40
CA TRP A 200 5.14 2.33 -5.11
C TRP A 200 4.27 2.79 -6.29
N TYR A 201 3.61 3.91 -6.14
CA TYR A 201 2.70 4.47 -7.13
C TYR A 201 3.36 5.40 -8.17
N GLY A 202 4.69 5.42 -8.25
CA GLY A 202 5.43 6.22 -9.23
C GLY A 202 5.53 5.57 -10.62
N ALA A 203 6.63 5.83 -11.32
CA ALA A 203 6.93 5.25 -12.64
C ALA A 203 6.94 3.71 -12.64
N ARG A 204 7.14 3.09 -11.47
CA ARG A 204 7.09 1.64 -11.31
C ARG A 204 5.74 1.02 -11.68
N LEU A 205 4.63 1.75 -11.62
CA LEU A 205 3.34 1.28 -12.10
C LEU A 205 3.37 0.73 -13.53
N ALA A 206 4.34 1.17 -14.33
CA ALA A 206 4.56 0.66 -15.67
C ALA A 206 4.79 -0.85 -15.73
N THR A 207 5.37 -1.43 -14.68
CA THR A 207 5.69 -2.86 -14.56
C THR A 207 4.91 -3.57 -13.45
N SER A 208 4.59 -2.86 -12.37
CA SER A 208 3.94 -3.41 -11.19
C SER A 208 2.56 -4.00 -11.49
N ILE A 209 1.77 -3.34 -12.35
CA ILE A 209 0.42 -3.82 -12.71
C ILE A 209 0.51 -5.19 -13.37
N ASP A 210 1.41 -5.37 -14.35
CA ASP A 210 1.58 -6.65 -15.04
C ASP A 210 2.16 -7.73 -14.10
N ALA A 211 3.16 -7.38 -13.29
CA ALA A 211 3.78 -8.30 -12.33
C ALA A 211 2.78 -8.81 -11.28
N LEU A 212 1.94 -7.92 -10.74
CA LEU A 212 0.90 -8.30 -9.78
C LEU A 212 -0.21 -9.12 -10.43
N ALA A 213 -0.63 -8.78 -11.65
CA ALA A 213 -1.60 -9.57 -12.39
C ALA A 213 -1.08 -11.01 -12.56
N GLU A 214 0.19 -11.18 -12.95
CA GLU A 214 0.82 -12.49 -13.07
C GLU A 214 0.88 -13.21 -11.70
N ALA A 215 1.22 -12.50 -10.62
CA ALA A 215 1.26 -13.06 -9.27
C ALA A 215 -0.14 -13.50 -8.78
N VAL A 216 -1.19 -12.79 -9.16
CA VAL A 216 -2.58 -13.13 -8.79
C VAL A 216 -3.11 -14.27 -9.64
N ASP A 217 -2.85 -14.29 -10.96
CA ASP A 217 -3.40 -15.27 -11.90
C ASP A 217 -2.73 -16.66 -11.81
N ARG A 218 -1.45 -16.72 -11.45
CA ARG A 218 -0.75 -18.01 -11.30
C ARG A 218 -1.38 -18.83 -10.18
N ARG A 219 -2.13 -19.85 -10.54
CA ARG A 219 -2.43 -20.96 -9.62
C ARG A 219 -1.23 -21.89 -9.63
N SER A 220 -0.69 -22.22 -8.44
CA SER A 220 0.30 -23.29 -8.34
C SER A 220 -0.33 -24.53 -8.99
N ARG A 221 0.28 -25.07 -10.07
CA ARG A 221 -0.08 -26.41 -10.51
C ARG A 221 0.18 -27.34 -9.34
N PRO A 222 -0.77 -28.19 -8.94
CA PRO A 222 -0.47 -29.25 -8.00
C PRO A 222 0.69 -30.08 -8.57
N ALA A 223 1.70 -30.31 -7.71
CA ALA A 223 2.85 -31.13 -8.05
C ALA A 223 2.45 -32.58 -8.28
#